data_619df5e4528d020b5c46e5d1bf4dfd64
#
_entry.id   619df5e4528d020b5c46e5d1bf4dfd64
#
_cell.length_a   1.000
_cell.length_b   1.000
_cell.length_c   1.000
_cell.angle_alpha   90.00
_cell.angle_beta   90.00
_cell.angle_gamma   90.00
#
_symmetry.space_group_name_H-M   'P 1'
#
loop_
_entity.id
_entity.type
_entity.pdbx_description
1 polymer ?
#
loop_
_entity_poly.entity_id
_entity_poly.type
_entity_poly.pdbx_seq_one_letter_code
_entity_poly.pdbx_strand_id
1 'polypeptide(L)'
;MPKNCKECVRYRLLAISRVVQMPISDSPAQSQRPTLQIDFVSDVACPWCAVGLHALEQAIDRVKDDIRVELHFQPFELNPQMGPLGEDSAEHLKRKYGMGDAQLASARDNLRRRGEEVGFTFGLRSRIWNTFDAHRLIYWAGLKGHQHAMKRALLQAYHSDDRNPGDREVLIDCARQCTLDVAEAAQVIDSGAYSAEVREALAIWQEAGIRSVPSVVINRQHLIQGGQPAQVFEDALRQLALTGS
;
A
#
# COMPACT_ATOMS: atom_id res chain seq x y z
N MET A 1 -8.23 28.44 -16.83
CA MET A 1 -8.06 27.36 -17.83
C MET A 1 -6.95 26.44 -17.31
N PRO A 2 -7.23 25.27 -16.76
CA PRO A 2 -6.20 24.34 -16.35
C PRO A 2 -5.76 23.49 -17.55
N LYS A 3 -4.45 23.38 -17.71
CA LYS A 3 -3.78 22.66 -18.79
C LYS A 3 -3.87 21.14 -18.55
N ASN A 4 -4.28 20.43 -19.60
CA ASN A 4 -4.26 19.00 -19.88
C ASN A 4 -3.31 18.16 -19.01
N CYS A 5 -3.89 17.22 -18.27
CA CYS A 5 -3.20 16.06 -17.73
C CYS A 5 -2.92 15.08 -18.91
N LYS A 6 -1.70 15.17 -19.47
CA LYS A 6 -1.20 14.24 -20.50
C LYS A 6 -0.15 13.33 -19.86
N GLU A 7 -0.56 12.39 -19.02
CA GLU A 7 0.31 11.27 -18.61
C GLU A 7 -0.51 10.04 -18.22
N CYS A 8 -1.39 9.59 -19.14
CA CYS A 8 -1.86 8.21 -19.13
C CYS A 8 -0.90 7.38 -19.97
N VAL A 9 0.14 6.83 -19.35
CA VAL A 9 1.04 5.87 -20.02
C VAL A 9 0.34 4.52 -20.03
N ARG A 10 -0.01 4.01 -21.22
CA ARG A 10 -0.53 2.65 -21.41
C ARG A 10 0.60 1.64 -21.22
N TYR A 11 0.56 0.89 -20.15
CA TYR A 11 1.44 -0.25 -19.95
C TYR A 11 0.84 -1.51 -20.57
N ARG A 12 1.60 -2.13 -21.49
CA ARG A 12 1.25 -3.43 -22.08
C ARG A 12 1.77 -4.51 -21.13
N LEU A 13 0.94 -4.93 -20.17
CA LEU A 13 1.24 -6.07 -19.31
C LEU A 13 0.89 -7.38 -20.05
N LEU A 14 1.91 -8.13 -20.43
CA LEU A 14 1.77 -9.48 -20.95
C LEU A 14 1.17 -10.41 -19.90
N ALA A 15 0.31 -11.30 -20.36
CA ALA A 15 -0.54 -12.21 -19.61
C ALA A 15 0.19 -12.94 -18.45
N ILE A 16 -0.25 -12.68 -17.23
CA ILE A 16 0.04 -13.54 -16.09
C ILE A 16 -1.26 -14.26 -15.71
N SER A 17 -1.41 -15.47 -16.27
CA SER A 17 -2.46 -16.40 -15.85
C SER A 17 -1.94 -17.29 -14.74
N ARG A 18 -2.35 -17.01 -13.50
CA ARG A 18 -2.64 -17.98 -12.43
C ARG A 18 -2.83 -17.28 -11.10
N VAL A 19 -4.07 -16.87 -10.83
CA VAL A 19 -4.53 -16.60 -9.47
C VAL A 19 -5.69 -17.56 -9.23
N VAL A 20 -5.57 -18.34 -8.17
CA VAL A 20 -6.62 -19.27 -7.72
C VAL A 20 -7.81 -18.44 -7.24
N GLN A 21 -8.91 -18.45 -7.99
CA GLN A 21 -10.18 -17.86 -7.59
C GLN A 21 -10.94 -18.85 -6.70
N MET A 22 -11.32 -18.41 -5.51
CA MET A 22 -12.34 -19.09 -4.70
C MET A 22 -13.70 -18.38 -4.93
N PRO A 23 -14.80 -19.13 -5.10
CA PRO A 23 -16.10 -18.53 -5.35
C PRO A 23 -16.71 -17.98 -4.05
N ILE A 24 -17.05 -16.70 -4.03
CA ILE A 24 -17.91 -16.07 -3.04
C ILE A 24 -19.32 -16.04 -3.63
N SER A 25 -20.32 -16.53 -2.89
CA SER A 25 -21.73 -16.52 -3.32
C SER A 25 -22.27 -15.08 -3.33
N ASP A 26 -22.54 -14.56 -4.52
CA ASP A 26 -23.09 -13.23 -4.72
C ASP A 26 -24.61 -13.18 -4.55
N SER A 27 -25.09 -12.18 -3.83
CA SER A 27 -26.51 -11.79 -3.79
C SER A 27 -26.92 -11.17 -5.14
N PRO A 28 -28.11 -11.45 -5.71
CA PRO A 28 -28.45 -11.07 -7.10
C PRO A 28 -28.40 -9.57 -7.44
N ALA A 29 -28.50 -8.70 -6.43
CA ALA A 29 -28.42 -7.23 -6.63
C ALA A 29 -26.98 -6.69 -6.78
N GLN A 30 -25.95 -7.47 -6.39
CA GLN A 30 -24.53 -7.08 -6.48
C GLN A 30 -23.91 -7.44 -7.84
N SER A 31 -24.55 -8.29 -8.64
CA SER A 31 -24.04 -8.80 -9.92
C SER A 31 -24.11 -7.79 -11.07
N GLN A 32 -24.75 -6.62 -10.88
CA GLN A 32 -24.92 -5.61 -11.95
C GLN A 32 -23.95 -4.42 -11.87
N ARG A 33 -23.20 -4.27 -10.76
CA ARG A 33 -22.26 -3.15 -10.60
C ARG A 33 -20.94 -3.48 -11.30
N PRO A 34 -20.35 -2.51 -12.04
CA PRO A 34 -19.02 -2.70 -12.61
C PRO A 34 -18.00 -2.98 -11.49
N THR A 35 -17.11 -3.95 -11.74
CA THR A 35 -16.05 -4.31 -10.81
C THR A 35 -14.72 -3.76 -11.31
N LEU A 36 -14.00 -3.04 -10.46
CA LEU A 36 -12.66 -2.55 -10.74
C LEU A 36 -11.67 -3.27 -9.83
N GLN A 37 -10.65 -3.87 -10.42
CA GLN A 37 -9.51 -4.43 -9.69
C GLN A 37 -8.49 -3.32 -9.45
N ILE A 38 -8.02 -3.19 -8.21
CA ILE A 38 -6.99 -2.21 -7.83
C ILE A 38 -5.80 -2.96 -7.21
N ASP A 39 -4.63 -2.78 -7.81
CA ASP A 39 -3.36 -3.16 -7.22
C ASP A 39 -2.70 -1.93 -6.58
N PHE A 40 -2.67 -1.88 -5.25
CA PHE A 40 -2.03 -0.82 -4.48
C PHE A 40 -0.58 -1.20 -4.18
N VAL A 41 0.34 -0.76 -5.04
CA VAL A 41 1.78 -1.03 -4.88
C VAL A 41 2.36 -0.06 -3.86
N SER A 42 2.92 -0.58 -2.78
CA SER A 42 3.25 0.25 -1.61
C SER A 42 4.30 -0.38 -0.71
N ASP A 43 5.05 0.46 -0.01
CA ASP A 43 5.94 0.06 1.08
C ASP A 43 5.39 0.52 2.43
N VAL A 44 5.55 -0.32 3.45
CA VAL A 44 5.25 0.06 4.85
C VAL A 44 6.14 1.21 5.30
N ALA A 45 7.39 1.31 4.78
CA ALA A 45 8.29 2.42 5.09
C ALA A 45 7.88 3.77 4.48
N CYS A 46 6.95 3.78 3.53
CA CYS A 46 6.55 5.00 2.82
C CYS A 46 5.40 5.72 3.53
N PRO A 47 5.60 6.92 4.09
CA PRO A 47 4.52 7.66 4.75
C PRO A 47 3.43 8.12 3.78
N TRP A 48 3.80 8.42 2.53
CA TRP A 48 2.81 8.76 1.49
C TRP A 48 1.93 7.59 1.11
N CYS A 49 2.36 6.34 1.40
CA CYS A 49 1.50 5.17 1.24
C CYS A 49 0.36 5.13 2.27
N ALA A 50 0.60 5.64 3.49
CA ALA A 50 -0.49 5.80 4.47
C ALA A 50 -1.51 6.84 4.00
N VAL A 51 -1.04 8.02 3.55
CA VAL A 51 -1.91 9.07 3.00
C VAL A 51 -2.69 8.56 1.78
N GLY A 52 -1.99 7.93 0.83
CA GLY A 52 -2.61 7.43 -0.41
C GLY A 52 -3.63 6.33 -0.16
N LEU A 53 -3.38 5.43 0.78
CA LEU A 53 -4.33 4.37 1.14
C LEU A 53 -5.61 4.96 1.74
N HIS A 54 -5.50 5.84 2.74
CA HIS A 54 -6.66 6.45 3.37
C HIS A 54 -7.47 7.32 2.40
N ALA A 55 -6.80 8.04 1.49
CA ALA A 55 -7.49 8.78 0.44
C ALA A 55 -8.22 7.86 -0.55
N LEU A 56 -7.60 6.74 -0.95
CA LEU A 56 -8.21 5.74 -1.81
C LEU A 56 -9.41 5.07 -1.13
N GLU A 57 -9.29 4.72 0.15
CA GLU A 57 -10.40 4.17 0.95
C GLU A 57 -11.61 5.11 1.01
N GLN A 58 -11.37 6.42 1.21
CA GLN A 58 -12.45 7.42 1.15
C GLN A 58 -13.10 7.47 -0.23
N ALA A 59 -12.32 7.39 -1.29
CA ALA A 59 -12.87 7.36 -2.66
C ALA A 59 -13.70 6.10 -2.91
N ILE A 60 -13.20 4.94 -2.48
CA ILE A 60 -13.93 3.65 -2.58
C ILE A 60 -15.25 3.73 -1.81
N ASP A 61 -15.24 4.28 -0.59
CA ASP A 61 -16.47 4.44 0.20
C ASP A 61 -17.52 5.33 -0.49
N ARG A 62 -17.09 6.39 -1.18
CA ARG A 62 -17.98 7.29 -1.92
C ARG A 62 -18.62 6.65 -3.16
N VAL A 63 -17.98 5.64 -3.73
CA VAL A 63 -18.46 4.95 -4.94
C VAL A 63 -19.04 3.56 -4.69
N LYS A 64 -19.05 3.08 -3.44
CA LYS A 64 -19.39 1.70 -3.08
C LYS A 64 -20.78 1.24 -3.51
N ASP A 65 -21.72 2.16 -3.64
CA ASP A 65 -23.09 1.85 -4.06
C ASP A 65 -23.20 1.65 -5.57
N ASP A 66 -22.29 2.24 -6.34
CA ASP A 66 -22.27 2.24 -7.81
C ASP A 66 -21.22 1.27 -8.38
N ILE A 67 -20.09 1.10 -7.71
CA ILE A 67 -18.90 0.39 -8.20
C ILE A 67 -18.41 -0.61 -7.15
N ARG A 68 -18.18 -1.84 -7.57
CA ARG A 68 -17.46 -2.84 -6.75
C ARG A 68 -15.96 -2.65 -6.95
N VAL A 69 -15.20 -2.56 -5.87
CA VAL A 69 -13.73 -2.46 -5.91
C VAL A 69 -13.12 -3.68 -5.23
N GLU A 70 -12.21 -4.35 -5.94
CA GLU A 70 -11.36 -5.41 -5.42
C GLU A 70 -9.96 -4.84 -5.20
N LEU A 71 -9.61 -4.58 -3.94
CA LEU A 71 -8.34 -3.94 -3.56
C LEU A 71 -7.32 -5.00 -3.12
N HIS A 72 -6.20 -5.05 -3.83
CA HIS A 72 -5.05 -5.91 -3.56
C HIS A 72 -3.82 -5.10 -3.21
N PHE A 73 -3.07 -5.52 -2.20
CA PHE A 73 -1.82 -4.84 -1.80
C PHE A 73 -0.62 -5.58 -2.37
N GLN A 74 0.22 -4.82 -3.06
CA GLN A 74 1.42 -5.32 -3.73
C GLN A 74 2.67 -4.76 -3.04
N PRO A 75 3.72 -5.58 -2.87
CA PRO A 75 4.92 -5.16 -2.17
C PRO A 75 5.80 -4.23 -3.02
N PHE A 76 6.44 -3.30 -2.34
CA PHE A 76 7.55 -2.50 -2.84
C PHE A 76 8.51 -2.20 -1.68
N GLU A 77 9.81 -2.19 -1.92
CA GLU A 77 10.80 -1.84 -0.91
C GLU A 77 11.56 -0.57 -1.32
N LEU A 78 11.39 0.51 -0.56
CA LEU A 78 12.16 1.74 -0.72
C LEU A 78 13.63 1.57 -0.32
N ASN A 79 13.89 0.65 0.61
CA ASN A 79 15.20 0.45 1.22
C ASN A 79 15.51 -1.05 1.38
N PRO A 80 15.64 -1.82 0.27
CA PRO A 80 15.83 -3.28 0.34
C PRO A 80 17.16 -3.69 1.01
N GLN A 81 18.13 -2.77 1.07
CA GLN A 81 19.43 -2.99 1.71
C GLN A 81 19.49 -2.52 3.17
N MET A 82 18.35 -2.08 3.74
CA MET A 82 18.30 -1.62 5.12
C MET A 82 18.61 -2.78 6.09
N GLY A 83 19.62 -2.57 6.92
CA GLY A 83 19.98 -3.56 7.95
C GLY A 83 18.95 -3.65 9.08
N PRO A 84 19.06 -4.68 9.95
CA PRO A 84 18.08 -4.93 11.01
C PRO A 84 18.05 -3.85 12.10
N LEU A 85 19.13 -3.09 12.26
CA LEU A 85 19.19 -1.98 13.23
C LEU A 85 18.54 -0.70 12.69
N GLY A 86 18.17 -0.66 11.40
CA GLY A 86 17.64 0.52 10.76
C GLY A 86 18.60 1.72 10.81
N GLU A 87 18.12 2.89 10.44
CA GLU A 87 18.87 4.14 10.44
C GLU A 87 18.01 5.27 11.03
N ASP A 88 18.68 6.28 11.61
CA ASP A 88 17.99 7.52 11.98
C ASP A 88 17.27 8.12 10.78
N SER A 89 16.02 8.50 10.95
CA SER A 89 15.18 8.93 9.82
C SER A 89 15.64 10.26 9.20
N ALA A 90 16.14 11.19 10.01
CA ALA A 90 16.60 12.48 9.51
C ALA A 90 17.91 12.30 8.73
N GLU A 91 18.87 11.56 9.29
CA GLU A 91 20.13 11.27 8.62
C GLU A 91 19.95 10.48 7.33
N HIS A 92 19.05 9.50 7.32
CA HIS A 92 18.70 8.75 6.13
C HIS A 92 18.15 9.67 5.01
N LEU A 93 17.19 10.54 5.35
CA LEU A 93 16.57 11.44 4.38
C LEU A 93 17.55 12.49 3.86
N LYS A 94 18.41 13.04 4.72
CA LYS A 94 19.50 13.94 4.32
C LYS A 94 20.42 13.27 3.31
N ARG A 95 20.87 12.05 3.62
CA ARG A 95 21.79 11.30 2.76
C ARG A 95 21.14 10.89 1.43
N LYS A 96 19.91 10.37 1.48
CA LYS A 96 19.23 9.79 0.31
C LYS A 96 18.70 10.84 -0.66
N TYR A 97 18.20 11.98 -0.13
CA TYR A 97 17.52 13.01 -0.92
C TYR A 97 18.19 14.38 -0.89
N GLY A 98 19.33 14.52 -0.20
CA GLY A 98 20.04 15.79 -0.09
C GLY A 98 19.29 16.89 0.68
N MET A 99 18.36 16.50 1.56
CA MET A 99 17.49 17.45 2.27
C MET A 99 18.23 18.12 3.42
N GLY A 100 18.11 19.46 3.52
CA GLY A 100 18.53 20.21 4.70
C GLY A 100 17.46 20.17 5.82
N ASP A 101 17.82 20.64 7.03
CA ASP A 101 16.94 20.59 8.21
C ASP A 101 15.61 21.33 8.00
N ALA A 102 15.64 22.52 7.36
CA ALA A 102 14.45 23.30 7.06
C ALA A 102 13.51 22.55 6.07
N GLN A 103 14.09 21.87 5.07
CA GLN A 103 13.33 21.07 4.12
C GLN A 103 12.71 19.85 4.80
N LEU A 104 13.43 19.19 5.72
CA LEU A 104 12.89 18.08 6.51
C LEU A 104 11.73 18.52 7.40
N ALA A 105 11.85 19.66 8.07
CA ALA A 105 10.78 20.23 8.88
C ALA A 105 9.53 20.51 8.03
N SER A 106 9.70 21.23 6.91
CA SER A 106 8.60 21.51 5.98
C SER A 106 7.95 20.26 5.41
N ALA A 107 8.74 19.23 5.06
CA ALA A 107 8.24 17.96 4.55
C ALA A 107 7.42 17.22 5.62
N ARG A 108 7.86 17.22 6.89
CA ARG A 108 7.13 16.63 8.01
C ARG A 108 5.81 17.35 8.28
N ASP A 109 5.80 18.69 8.24
CA ASP A 109 4.58 19.47 8.45
C ASP A 109 3.58 19.27 7.31
N ASN A 110 4.06 19.23 6.07
CA ASN A 110 3.22 18.91 4.92
C ASN A 110 2.60 17.50 5.05
N LEU A 111 3.42 16.52 5.43
CA LEU A 111 2.96 15.14 5.62
C LEU A 111 1.90 15.04 6.72
N ARG A 112 2.10 15.72 7.85
CA ARG A 112 1.14 15.77 8.96
C ARG A 112 -0.21 16.33 8.51
N ARG A 113 -0.18 17.50 7.85
CA ARG A 113 -1.40 18.13 7.30
C ARG A 113 -2.12 17.20 6.32
N ARG A 114 -1.38 16.57 5.40
CA ARG A 114 -1.96 15.61 4.42
C ARG A 114 -2.54 14.38 5.09
N GLY A 115 -1.93 13.93 6.20
CA GLY A 115 -2.48 12.86 7.02
C GLY A 115 -3.80 13.27 7.67
N GLU A 116 -3.86 14.44 8.29
CA GLU A 116 -5.06 14.98 8.92
C GLU A 116 -6.24 15.08 7.94
N GLU A 117 -5.98 15.53 6.69
CA GLU A 117 -7.00 15.61 5.63
C GLU A 117 -7.65 14.26 5.31
N VAL A 118 -6.94 13.15 5.51
CA VAL A 118 -7.44 11.79 5.24
C VAL A 118 -7.73 10.99 6.52
N GLY A 119 -7.65 11.61 7.70
CA GLY A 119 -7.92 10.97 8.98
C GLY A 119 -6.81 10.04 9.47
N PHE A 120 -5.55 10.29 9.05
CA PHE A 120 -4.38 9.56 9.53
C PHE A 120 -3.45 10.47 10.34
N THR A 121 -3.18 10.08 11.59
CA THR A 121 -2.30 10.84 12.49
C THR A 121 -0.87 10.32 12.43
N PHE A 122 0.06 11.16 11.98
CA PHE A 122 1.48 10.85 12.00
C PHE A 122 2.10 11.17 13.35
N GLY A 123 2.77 10.19 13.96
CA GLY A 123 3.61 10.35 15.14
C GLY A 123 5.06 10.70 14.78
N LEU A 124 5.94 10.46 15.74
CA LEU A 124 7.38 10.58 15.55
C LEU A 124 7.90 9.33 14.84
N ARG A 125 8.32 9.48 13.59
CA ARG A 125 9.03 8.42 12.89
C ARG A 125 10.53 8.60 13.09
N SER A 126 11.05 7.99 14.14
CA SER A 126 12.44 8.17 14.58
C SER A 126 13.45 7.47 13.67
N ARG A 127 13.12 6.29 13.16
CA ARG A 127 14.04 5.45 12.37
C ARG A 127 13.38 4.93 11.09
N ILE A 128 14.23 4.58 10.11
CA ILE A 128 13.86 3.83 8.90
C ILE A 128 14.30 2.39 9.11
N TRP A 129 13.39 1.45 8.87
CA TRP A 129 13.58 0.03 9.08
C TRP A 129 13.45 -0.77 7.78
N ASN A 130 13.96 -2.00 7.77
CA ASN A 130 13.64 -2.97 6.74
C ASN A 130 12.17 -3.40 6.87
N THR A 131 11.49 -3.61 5.75
CA THR A 131 10.05 -3.93 5.72
C THR A 131 9.74 -5.27 5.05
N PHE A 132 10.76 -6.07 4.73
CA PHE A 132 10.55 -7.31 4.01
C PHE A 132 9.64 -8.30 4.76
N ASP A 133 9.86 -8.46 6.07
CA ASP A 133 9.03 -9.35 6.90
C ASP A 133 7.60 -8.83 7.06
N ALA A 134 7.41 -7.51 7.11
CA ALA A 134 6.07 -6.92 7.06
C ALA A 134 5.35 -7.26 5.74
N HIS A 135 6.04 -7.25 4.60
CA HIS A 135 5.47 -7.66 3.31
C HIS A 135 5.10 -9.15 3.28
N ARG A 136 5.91 -10.02 3.87
CA ARG A 136 5.61 -11.45 4.02
C ARG A 136 4.35 -11.68 4.86
N LEU A 137 4.21 -10.93 5.94
CA LEU A 137 3.04 -11.01 6.80
C LEU A 137 1.78 -10.46 6.12
N ILE A 138 1.88 -9.38 5.34
CA ILE A 138 0.78 -8.85 4.51
C ILE A 138 0.35 -9.89 3.46
N TYR A 139 1.30 -10.58 2.83
CA TYR A 139 1.02 -11.64 1.87
C TYR A 139 0.25 -12.80 2.52
N TRP A 140 0.76 -13.33 3.65
CA TRP A 140 0.07 -14.37 4.41
C TRP A 140 -1.32 -13.94 4.88
N ALA A 141 -1.48 -12.72 5.40
CA ALA A 141 -2.77 -12.18 5.80
C ALA A 141 -3.75 -12.12 4.61
N GLY A 142 -3.24 -11.91 3.39
CA GLY A 142 -4.03 -11.96 2.17
C GLY A 142 -4.63 -13.34 1.90
N LEU A 143 -3.87 -14.41 2.14
CA LEU A 143 -4.35 -15.79 2.02
C LEU A 143 -5.46 -16.13 3.04
N LYS A 144 -5.56 -15.33 4.10
CA LYS A 144 -6.59 -15.45 5.15
C LYS A 144 -7.73 -14.43 5.00
N GLY A 145 -7.75 -13.61 3.93
CA GLY A 145 -8.76 -12.57 3.73
C GLY A 145 -8.58 -11.30 4.56
N HIS A 146 -7.41 -11.12 5.20
CA HIS A 146 -7.12 -10.01 6.13
C HIS A 146 -6.02 -9.06 5.63
N GLN A 147 -5.69 -9.06 4.33
CA GLN A 147 -4.60 -8.27 3.77
C GLN A 147 -4.73 -6.77 4.07
N HIS A 148 -5.92 -6.22 3.88
CA HIS A 148 -6.22 -4.81 4.10
C HIS A 148 -6.04 -4.41 5.57
N ALA A 149 -6.62 -5.19 6.50
CA ALA A 149 -6.49 -4.95 7.93
C ALA A 149 -5.02 -4.97 8.37
N MET A 150 -4.25 -5.98 7.91
CA MET A 150 -2.83 -6.11 8.20
C MET A 150 -2.03 -4.92 7.66
N LYS A 151 -2.30 -4.47 6.43
CA LYS A 151 -1.65 -3.29 5.85
C LYS A 151 -1.89 -2.04 6.69
N ARG A 152 -3.13 -1.80 7.12
CA ARG A 152 -3.48 -0.67 7.99
C ARG A 152 -2.80 -0.75 9.35
N ALA A 153 -2.82 -1.92 10.00
CA ALA A 153 -2.19 -2.12 11.30
C ALA A 153 -0.68 -1.83 11.26
N LEU A 154 0.03 -2.29 10.23
CA LEU A 154 1.46 -2.03 10.07
C LEU A 154 1.77 -0.55 9.78
N LEU A 155 0.96 0.13 8.95
CA LEU A 155 1.12 1.55 8.72
C LEU A 155 0.88 2.36 10.01
N GLN A 156 -0.13 2.01 10.80
CA GLN A 156 -0.40 2.62 12.10
C GLN A 156 0.76 2.39 13.06
N ALA A 157 1.19 1.14 13.26
CA ALA A 157 2.28 0.79 14.17
C ALA A 157 3.56 1.56 13.85
N TYR A 158 3.91 1.71 12.56
CA TYR A 158 5.13 2.39 12.18
C TYR A 158 4.99 3.92 12.15
N HIS A 159 3.97 4.45 11.46
CA HIS A 159 3.90 5.89 11.20
C HIS A 159 3.22 6.70 12.31
N SER A 160 2.37 6.08 13.12
CA SER A 160 1.73 6.76 14.25
C SER A 160 2.41 6.42 15.57
N ASP A 161 2.74 5.14 15.79
CA ASP A 161 3.19 4.64 17.09
C ASP A 161 4.72 4.50 17.19
N ASP A 162 5.48 4.84 16.12
CA ASP A 162 6.96 4.77 16.00
C ASP A 162 7.53 3.37 16.32
N ARG A 163 6.78 2.30 16.02
CA ARG A 163 7.18 0.92 16.24
C ARG A 163 7.91 0.36 15.02
N ASN A 164 8.90 -0.50 15.25
CA ASN A 164 9.67 -1.14 14.18
C ASN A 164 8.82 -2.16 13.40
N PRO A 165 8.52 -1.95 12.10
CA PRO A 165 7.70 -2.87 11.29
C PRO A 165 8.43 -4.15 10.88
N GLY A 166 9.72 -4.29 11.22
CA GLY A 166 10.50 -5.52 11.07
C GLY A 166 10.69 -6.28 12.37
N ASP A 167 10.21 -5.74 13.50
CA ASP A 167 10.32 -6.40 14.80
C ASP A 167 9.27 -7.51 14.94
N ARG A 168 9.72 -8.68 15.41
CA ARG A 168 8.89 -9.88 15.55
C ARG A 168 7.66 -9.65 16.42
N GLU A 169 7.82 -9.00 17.57
CA GLU A 169 6.69 -8.78 18.49
C GLU A 169 5.71 -7.75 17.93
N VAL A 170 6.20 -6.71 17.23
CA VAL A 170 5.34 -5.74 16.55
C VAL A 170 4.51 -6.41 15.45
N LEU A 171 5.12 -7.30 14.67
CA LEU A 171 4.44 -8.06 13.61
C LEU A 171 3.36 -8.99 14.19
N ILE A 172 3.65 -9.69 15.28
CA ILE A 172 2.68 -10.55 15.99
C ILE A 172 1.53 -9.72 16.57
N ASP A 173 1.84 -8.56 17.15
CA ASP A 173 0.79 -7.67 17.69
C ASP A 173 -0.14 -7.16 16.57
N CYS A 174 0.40 -6.82 15.40
CA CYS A 174 -0.41 -6.46 14.24
C CYS A 174 -1.31 -7.62 13.79
N ALA A 175 -0.79 -8.85 13.79
CA ALA A 175 -1.59 -10.04 13.46
C ALA A 175 -2.74 -10.24 14.47
N ARG A 176 -2.46 -10.07 15.76
CA ARG A 176 -3.47 -10.14 16.83
C ARG A 176 -4.56 -9.08 16.67
N GLN A 177 -4.19 -7.83 16.33
CA GLN A 177 -5.15 -6.75 16.06
C GLN A 177 -6.05 -7.07 14.86
N CYS A 178 -5.53 -7.81 13.90
CA CYS A 178 -6.28 -8.27 12.72
C CYS A 178 -7.07 -9.56 12.97
N THR A 179 -7.18 -10.05 14.20
CA THR A 179 -7.86 -11.30 14.58
C THR A 179 -7.29 -12.56 13.89
N LEU A 180 -6.02 -12.51 13.49
CA LEU A 180 -5.30 -13.63 12.91
C LEU A 180 -4.63 -14.48 14.00
N ASP A 181 -4.38 -15.76 13.68
CA ASP A 181 -3.69 -16.68 14.59
C ASP A 181 -2.24 -16.24 14.83
N VAL A 182 -1.94 -15.90 16.07
CA VAL A 182 -0.61 -15.38 16.47
C VAL A 182 0.48 -16.44 16.42
N ALA A 183 0.14 -17.72 16.62
CA ALA A 183 1.12 -18.81 16.52
C ALA A 183 1.48 -19.07 15.06
N GLU A 184 0.51 -19.02 14.16
CA GLU A 184 0.75 -19.11 12.72
C GLU A 184 1.54 -17.88 12.21
N ALA A 185 1.21 -16.67 12.68
CA ALA A 185 1.97 -15.45 12.36
C ALA A 185 3.45 -15.58 12.81
N ALA A 186 3.69 -16.06 14.02
CA ALA A 186 5.03 -16.32 14.54
C ALA A 186 5.77 -17.33 13.65
N GLN A 187 5.11 -18.43 13.26
CA GLN A 187 5.70 -19.43 12.39
C GLN A 187 6.06 -18.83 11.00
N VAL A 188 5.21 -17.99 10.42
CA VAL A 188 5.49 -17.28 9.15
C VAL A 188 6.76 -16.44 9.28
N ILE A 189 6.91 -15.69 10.37
CA ILE A 189 8.06 -14.82 10.61
C ILE A 189 9.33 -15.67 10.79
N ASP A 190 9.30 -16.63 11.72
CA ASP A 190 10.46 -17.40 12.15
C ASP A 190 10.99 -18.36 11.08
N SER A 191 10.12 -18.91 10.21
CA SER A 191 10.50 -19.85 9.15
C SER A 191 10.98 -19.17 7.86
N GLY A 192 10.78 -17.86 7.68
CA GLY A 192 11.02 -17.20 6.41
C GLY A 192 9.99 -17.54 5.33
N ALA A 193 8.81 -18.08 5.68
CA ALA A 193 7.75 -18.41 4.75
C ALA A 193 7.35 -17.22 3.86
N TYR A 194 6.89 -17.51 2.64
CA TYR A 194 6.47 -16.52 1.61
C TYR A 194 7.56 -15.57 1.13
N SER A 195 8.84 -15.85 1.42
CA SER A 195 9.95 -15.03 0.92
C SER A 195 10.10 -15.08 -0.60
N ALA A 196 9.86 -16.24 -1.21
CA ALA A 196 9.94 -16.40 -2.66
C ALA A 196 8.81 -15.65 -3.36
N GLU A 197 7.58 -15.81 -2.86
CA GLU A 197 6.38 -15.19 -3.41
C GLU A 197 6.43 -13.66 -3.33
N VAL A 198 6.91 -13.12 -2.20
CA VAL A 198 7.07 -11.67 -2.05
C VAL A 198 8.16 -11.14 -2.97
N ARG A 199 9.29 -11.84 -3.12
CA ARG A 199 10.34 -11.43 -4.07
C ARG A 199 9.87 -11.49 -5.52
N GLU A 200 9.10 -12.50 -5.88
CA GLU A 200 8.49 -12.60 -7.21
C GLU A 200 7.54 -11.42 -7.45
N ALA A 201 6.66 -11.11 -6.49
CA ALA A 201 5.76 -9.97 -6.59
C ALA A 201 6.52 -8.64 -6.72
N LEU A 202 7.59 -8.43 -5.94
CA LEU A 202 8.47 -7.26 -6.05
C LEU A 202 9.07 -7.14 -7.46
N ALA A 203 9.57 -8.25 -8.02
CA ALA A 203 10.18 -8.28 -9.36
C ALA A 203 9.13 -7.95 -10.44
N ILE A 204 7.94 -8.53 -10.38
CA ILE A 204 6.83 -8.27 -11.31
C ILE A 204 6.53 -6.77 -11.40
N TRP A 205 6.37 -6.08 -10.26
CA TRP A 205 6.03 -4.66 -10.28
C TRP A 205 7.20 -3.78 -10.71
N GLN A 206 8.44 -4.18 -10.41
CA GLN A 206 9.63 -3.50 -10.93
C GLN A 206 9.76 -3.66 -12.45
N GLU A 207 9.51 -4.85 -13.00
CA GLU A 207 9.51 -5.11 -14.44
C GLU A 207 8.36 -4.37 -15.15
N ALA A 208 7.20 -4.26 -14.50
CA ALA A 208 6.09 -3.43 -14.96
C ALA A 208 6.40 -1.91 -14.96
N GLY A 209 7.59 -1.50 -14.52
CA GLY A 209 8.03 -0.11 -14.55
C GLY A 209 7.64 0.72 -13.33
N ILE A 210 7.12 0.13 -12.26
CA ILE A 210 6.87 0.85 -11.02
C ILE A 210 8.21 1.16 -10.35
N ARG A 211 8.47 2.47 -10.14
CA ARG A 211 9.73 2.98 -9.57
C ARG A 211 9.51 3.86 -8.34
N SER A 212 8.27 4.16 -8.00
CA SER A 212 7.89 4.99 -6.86
C SER A 212 6.58 4.52 -6.25
N VAL A 213 6.36 4.83 -4.97
CA VAL A 213 5.16 4.45 -4.22
C VAL A 213 4.61 5.63 -3.42
N PRO A 214 3.28 5.64 -3.16
CA PRO A 214 2.29 4.68 -3.61
C PRO A 214 2.05 4.75 -5.11
N SER A 215 1.75 3.60 -5.72
CA SER A 215 1.27 3.48 -7.09
C SER A 215 -0.02 2.67 -7.08
N VAL A 216 -1.10 3.27 -7.61
CA VAL A 216 -2.41 2.65 -7.72
C VAL A 216 -2.62 2.23 -9.16
N VAL A 217 -2.68 0.93 -9.41
CA VAL A 217 -2.89 0.37 -10.75
C VAL A 217 -4.30 -0.19 -10.83
N ILE A 218 -5.13 0.38 -11.71
CA ILE A 218 -6.53 -0.03 -11.88
C ILE A 218 -6.64 -0.88 -13.14
N ASN A 219 -7.28 -2.06 -13.00
CA ASN A 219 -7.48 -3.05 -14.06
C ASN A 219 -6.18 -3.42 -14.80
N ARG A 220 -5.02 -3.32 -14.12
CA ARG A 220 -3.68 -3.54 -14.69
C ARG A 220 -3.36 -2.69 -15.93
N GLN A 221 -4.04 -1.58 -16.11
CA GLN A 221 -3.92 -0.71 -17.30
C GLN A 221 -3.71 0.75 -16.96
N HIS A 222 -4.30 1.24 -15.87
CA HIS A 222 -4.30 2.65 -15.51
C HIS A 222 -3.52 2.90 -14.24
N LEU A 223 -2.51 3.76 -14.30
CA LEU A 223 -1.62 4.08 -13.19
C LEU A 223 -1.91 5.47 -12.64
N ILE A 224 -2.12 5.56 -11.33
CA ILE A 224 -2.15 6.80 -10.56
C ILE A 224 -0.99 6.76 -9.57
N GLN A 225 -0.08 7.72 -9.64
CA GLN A 225 1.10 7.77 -8.77
C GLN A 225 0.96 8.80 -7.65
N GLY A 226 1.54 8.47 -6.49
CA GLY A 226 1.60 9.33 -5.33
C GLY A 226 0.35 9.31 -4.46
N GLY A 227 0.46 9.90 -3.26
CA GLY A 227 -0.63 10.06 -2.31
C GLY A 227 -1.59 11.18 -2.78
N GLN A 228 -2.38 10.91 -3.80
CA GLN A 228 -3.34 11.85 -4.38
C GLN A 228 -4.50 12.13 -3.41
N PRO A 229 -5.20 13.26 -3.56
CA PRO A 229 -6.46 13.50 -2.86
C PRO A 229 -7.54 12.46 -3.21
N ALA A 230 -8.48 12.19 -2.29
CA ALA A 230 -9.57 11.24 -2.50
C ALA A 230 -10.41 11.56 -3.77
N GLN A 231 -10.59 12.84 -4.09
CA GLN A 231 -11.32 13.25 -5.29
C GLN A 231 -10.68 12.75 -6.59
N VAL A 232 -9.34 12.74 -6.67
CA VAL A 232 -8.62 12.24 -7.86
C VAL A 232 -8.87 10.73 -8.05
N PHE A 233 -8.88 9.97 -6.97
CA PHE A 233 -9.21 8.54 -7.03
C PHE A 233 -10.69 8.32 -7.38
N GLU A 234 -11.61 9.07 -6.77
CA GLU A 234 -13.05 8.98 -7.06
C GLU A 234 -13.34 9.26 -8.54
N ASP A 235 -12.80 10.35 -9.09
CA ASP A 235 -12.99 10.72 -10.49
C ASP A 235 -12.49 9.61 -11.44
N ALA A 236 -11.32 9.04 -11.15
CA ALA A 236 -10.77 7.94 -11.93
C ALA A 236 -11.64 6.67 -11.85
N LEU A 237 -12.11 6.29 -10.65
CA LEU A 237 -12.97 5.13 -10.46
C LEU A 237 -14.28 5.29 -11.23
N ARG A 238 -14.93 6.46 -11.14
CA ARG A 238 -16.18 6.74 -11.89
C ARG A 238 -15.95 6.70 -13.39
N GLN A 239 -14.87 7.33 -13.88
CA GLN A 239 -14.56 7.34 -15.31
C GLN A 239 -14.30 5.94 -15.85
N LEU A 240 -13.50 5.12 -15.15
CA LEU A 240 -13.15 3.77 -15.60
C LEU A 240 -14.33 2.80 -15.52
N ALA A 241 -15.21 2.95 -14.55
CA ALA A 241 -16.44 2.17 -14.46
C ALA A 241 -17.38 2.39 -15.65
N LEU A 242 -17.40 3.61 -16.23
CA LEU A 242 -18.22 3.93 -17.41
C LEU A 242 -17.63 3.36 -18.71
N THR A 243 -16.30 3.21 -18.78
CA THR A 243 -15.63 2.73 -20.01
C THR A 243 -15.57 1.21 -20.11
N GLY A 244 -15.94 0.48 -19.07
CA GLY A 244 -15.93 -1.00 -19.06
C GLY A 244 -14.54 -1.62 -19.26
N SER A 245 -13.50 -0.87 -18.96
CA SER A 245 -12.08 -1.21 -19.25
C SER A 245 -11.41 -1.90 -18.07
#